data_8870f83a9296037994ebcf7e56461b49
#
_entry.id   8870f83a9296037994ebcf7e56461b49
#
_cell.length_a   1.000
_cell.length_b   1.000
_cell.length_c   1.000
_cell.angle_alpha   90.00
_cell.angle_beta   90.00
_cell.angle_gamma   90.00
#
_symmetry.space_group_name_H-M   'P 1'
#
loop_
_entity.id
_entity.type
_entity.pdbx_description
1 polymer ?
#
loop_
_entity_poly.entity_id
_entity_poly.type
_entity_poly.pdbx_seq_one_letter_code
_entity_poly.pdbx_strand_id
1 'polypeptide(L)'
;MTLLKDILSSTALDATERARVLVGAYGKGKSHIILTILSVLMQRDRSLFTHLMPKINEDPELKQLVDNYYSDKNNRILPVIINGTSGSLPQAFLLALQRTLDENGLDIMPETNYRAAINAIQKWKADYPKTYDKFKKEISLPVDAFISELSDYNAAIYSEFEEVYPKLTSGSIFNPFVGFDVVELYESVVKSLKQRGYLGIYVVYDEFSKFLESNITAASVSDTKMLQDFAEKCNRSGENELHLLLISHKEISNYIDQLPKAKVDGWRGVSERFRHIHMNNNFAQTYEIISTVIIKDRDKWEDFQDNNKARFDQLMSRYAEHAIFSDTDQKELETTIYECYPLHPVSTFILPRLSERVAQNERTLLSLI
;
A
#
# COMPACT_ATOMS: atom_id res chain seq x y z
N MET A 1 3.68 -11.90 -9.58
CA MET A 1 3.93 -13.07 -8.69
C MET A 1 5.05 -12.79 -7.70
N THR A 2 6.24 -12.35 -8.13
CA THR A 2 7.41 -12.07 -7.26
C THR A 2 7.08 -11.14 -6.09
N LEU A 3 6.35 -10.04 -6.32
CA LEU A 3 5.97 -9.10 -5.26
C LEU A 3 5.02 -9.75 -4.23
N LEU A 4 4.05 -10.54 -4.66
CA LEU A 4 3.16 -11.26 -3.75
C LEU A 4 3.93 -12.27 -2.89
N LYS A 5 4.84 -13.04 -3.51
CA LYS A 5 5.72 -13.99 -2.82
C LYS A 5 6.58 -13.28 -1.77
N ASP A 6 7.20 -12.17 -2.16
CA ASP A 6 8.03 -11.34 -1.28
C ASP A 6 7.25 -10.77 -0.08
N ILE A 7 6.02 -10.30 -0.32
CA ILE A 7 5.16 -9.77 0.75
C ILE A 7 4.72 -10.89 1.69
N LEU A 8 4.26 -12.04 1.17
CA LEU A 8 3.86 -13.18 1.99
C LEU A 8 5.03 -13.78 2.78
N SER A 9 6.22 -13.83 2.19
CA SER A 9 7.43 -14.26 2.92
C SER A 9 7.79 -13.31 4.07
N SER A 10 7.45 -12.03 3.94
CA SER A 10 7.72 -11.04 4.99
C SER A 10 6.72 -11.07 6.16
N THR A 11 5.71 -11.93 6.13
CA THR A 11 4.88 -12.23 7.31
C THR A 11 5.56 -13.21 8.28
N ALA A 12 6.74 -13.70 7.97
CA ALA A 12 7.54 -14.47 8.91
C ALA A 12 8.07 -13.59 10.05
N LEU A 13 8.20 -14.17 11.26
CA LEU A 13 8.56 -13.44 12.48
C LEU A 13 9.94 -12.76 12.41
N ASP A 14 10.87 -13.35 11.68
CA ASP A 14 12.26 -12.91 11.51
C ASP A 14 12.46 -12.01 10.28
N ALA A 15 11.40 -11.70 9.55
CA ALA A 15 11.48 -10.85 8.37
C ALA A 15 11.83 -9.39 8.73
N THR A 16 12.79 -8.83 8.00
CA THR A 16 13.32 -7.49 8.23
C THR A 16 13.05 -6.49 7.11
N GLU A 17 12.40 -6.91 6.03
CA GLU A 17 12.16 -6.08 4.83
C GLU A 17 10.66 -5.80 4.65
N ARG A 18 10.07 -5.08 5.63
CA ARG A 18 8.64 -4.74 5.63
C ARG A 18 8.35 -3.31 5.16
N ALA A 19 9.38 -2.50 5.00
CA ALA A 19 9.28 -1.16 4.39
C ALA A 19 9.77 -1.23 2.93
N ARG A 20 8.92 -0.84 1.97
CA ARG A 20 9.18 -0.98 0.53
C ARG A 20 8.82 0.27 -0.25
N VAL A 21 9.57 0.54 -1.33
CA VAL A 21 9.19 1.48 -2.38
C VAL A 21 8.96 0.71 -3.67
N LEU A 22 7.76 0.80 -4.22
CA LEU A 22 7.44 0.26 -5.54
C LEU A 22 7.64 1.36 -6.59
N VAL A 23 8.65 1.20 -7.42
CA VAL A 23 9.01 2.15 -8.47
C VAL A 23 8.55 1.65 -9.82
N GLY A 24 7.81 2.47 -10.55
CA GLY A 24 7.38 2.12 -11.90
C GLY A 24 6.61 3.25 -12.58
N ALA A 25 6.77 3.40 -13.88
CA ALA A 25 6.13 4.45 -14.67
C ALA A 25 4.59 4.45 -14.55
N TYR A 26 3.95 5.54 -14.97
CA TYR A 26 2.49 5.65 -15.06
C TYR A 26 1.90 4.57 -15.98
N GLY A 27 0.67 4.15 -15.70
CA GLY A 27 -0.05 3.19 -16.54
C GLY A 27 0.42 1.73 -16.45
N LYS A 28 1.35 1.39 -15.57
CA LYS A 28 1.89 0.02 -15.39
C LYS A 28 1.03 -0.89 -14.50
N GLY A 29 -0.18 -0.47 -14.14
CA GLY A 29 -1.07 -1.28 -13.32
C GLY A 29 -0.67 -1.42 -11.84
N LYS A 30 0.22 -0.54 -11.33
CA LYS A 30 0.68 -0.59 -9.92
C LYS A 30 -0.48 -0.70 -8.94
N SER A 31 -1.43 0.22 -9.01
CA SER A 31 -2.57 0.25 -8.09
C SER A 31 -3.43 -1.02 -8.20
N HIS A 32 -3.60 -1.58 -9.40
CA HIS A 32 -4.34 -2.84 -9.58
C HIS A 32 -3.61 -4.03 -8.94
N ILE A 33 -2.29 -4.13 -9.14
CA ILE A 33 -1.47 -5.17 -8.49
C ILE A 33 -1.56 -5.05 -6.98
N ILE A 34 -1.47 -3.83 -6.45
CA ILE A 34 -1.54 -3.61 -5.01
C ILE A 34 -2.92 -3.95 -4.46
N LEU A 35 -4.02 -3.56 -5.12
CA LEU A 35 -5.37 -3.94 -4.71
C LEU A 35 -5.56 -5.47 -4.67
N THR A 36 -4.99 -6.18 -5.66
CA THR A 36 -4.99 -7.64 -5.67
C THR A 36 -4.23 -8.22 -4.47
N ILE A 37 -3.04 -7.71 -4.18
CA ILE A 37 -2.24 -8.13 -3.03
C ILE A 37 -2.97 -7.84 -1.72
N LEU A 38 -3.52 -6.63 -1.54
CA LEU A 38 -4.28 -6.27 -0.35
C LEU A 38 -5.51 -7.16 -0.16
N SER A 39 -6.17 -7.56 -1.25
CA SER A 39 -7.28 -8.50 -1.20
C SER A 39 -6.84 -9.89 -0.73
N VAL A 40 -5.65 -10.35 -1.11
CA VAL A 40 -5.04 -11.59 -0.59
C VAL A 40 -4.71 -11.43 0.89
N LEU A 41 -4.11 -10.31 1.30
CA LEU A 41 -3.74 -10.04 2.70
C LEU A 41 -4.97 -9.93 3.62
N MET A 42 -6.10 -9.47 3.10
CA MET A 42 -7.40 -9.48 3.79
C MET A 42 -8.10 -10.84 3.76
N GLN A 43 -7.48 -11.85 3.16
CA GLN A 43 -8.06 -13.19 2.95
C GLN A 43 -9.47 -13.13 2.32
N ARG A 44 -9.64 -12.28 1.29
CA ARG A 44 -10.87 -12.25 0.50
C ARG A 44 -11.07 -13.59 -0.20
N ASP A 45 -12.32 -13.86 -0.61
CA ASP A 45 -12.67 -15.11 -1.27
C ASP A 45 -11.75 -15.38 -2.49
N ARG A 46 -11.20 -16.60 -2.53
CA ARG A 46 -10.29 -17.03 -3.61
C ARG A 46 -10.96 -17.03 -5.00
N SER A 47 -12.29 -17.07 -5.05
CA SER A 47 -13.04 -16.92 -6.32
C SER A 47 -12.77 -15.62 -7.04
N LEU A 48 -12.39 -14.56 -6.32
CA LEU A 48 -11.95 -13.28 -6.90
C LEU A 48 -10.64 -13.38 -7.67
N PHE A 49 -9.87 -14.44 -7.44
CA PHE A 49 -8.53 -14.66 -7.99
C PHE A 49 -8.47 -15.80 -9.00
N THR A 50 -9.60 -16.19 -9.60
CA THR A 50 -9.71 -17.34 -10.51
C THR A 50 -8.64 -17.31 -11.62
N HIS A 51 -8.35 -16.13 -12.19
CA HIS A 51 -7.32 -15.97 -13.23
C HIS A 51 -5.89 -15.96 -12.67
N LEU A 52 -5.71 -15.69 -11.38
CA LEU A 52 -4.42 -15.66 -10.72
C LEU A 52 -4.00 -17.05 -10.20
N MET A 53 -4.98 -17.89 -9.83
CA MET A 53 -4.74 -19.20 -9.22
C MET A 53 -3.89 -20.15 -10.08
N PRO A 54 -4.05 -20.24 -11.42
CA PRO A 54 -3.16 -21.06 -12.25
C PRO A 54 -1.69 -20.62 -12.13
N LYS A 55 -1.43 -19.30 -12.18
CA LYS A 55 -0.06 -18.76 -12.05
C LYS A 55 0.52 -18.97 -10.65
N ILE A 56 -0.31 -18.95 -9.59
CA ILE A 56 0.11 -19.30 -8.23
C ILE A 56 0.49 -20.79 -8.15
N ASN A 57 -0.29 -21.66 -8.79
CA ASN A 57 -0.07 -23.10 -8.75
C ASN A 57 1.18 -23.56 -9.55
N GLU A 58 1.64 -22.74 -10.51
CA GLU A 58 2.89 -22.98 -11.25
C GLU A 58 4.16 -22.77 -10.40
N ASP A 59 4.08 -21.96 -9.31
CA ASP A 59 5.16 -21.76 -8.35
C ASP A 59 4.83 -22.49 -7.03
N PRO A 60 5.44 -23.67 -6.77
CA PRO A 60 5.12 -24.47 -5.58
C PRO A 60 5.37 -23.74 -4.26
N GLU A 61 6.40 -22.90 -4.20
CA GLU A 61 6.72 -22.12 -3.00
C GLU A 61 5.67 -21.02 -2.75
N LEU A 62 5.28 -20.28 -3.79
CA LEU A 62 4.22 -19.29 -3.69
C LEU A 62 2.89 -19.93 -3.32
N LYS A 63 2.56 -21.07 -3.92
CA LYS A 63 1.37 -21.85 -3.55
C LYS A 63 1.36 -22.20 -2.07
N GLN A 64 2.47 -22.72 -1.56
CA GLN A 64 2.59 -23.07 -0.16
C GLN A 64 2.43 -21.84 0.76
N LEU A 65 3.03 -20.70 0.41
CA LEU A 65 2.87 -19.45 1.14
C LEU A 65 1.41 -18.99 1.19
N VAL A 66 0.72 -19.02 0.05
CA VAL A 66 -0.70 -18.64 -0.04
C VAL A 66 -1.58 -19.60 0.77
N ASP A 67 -1.36 -20.91 0.65
CA ASP A 67 -2.15 -21.92 1.37
C ASP A 67 -1.92 -21.80 2.89
N ASN A 68 -0.70 -21.62 3.35
CA ASN A 68 -0.37 -21.38 4.75
C ASN A 68 -1.00 -20.09 5.25
N TYR A 69 -0.96 -19.01 4.47
CA TYR A 69 -1.53 -17.73 4.84
C TYR A 69 -3.06 -17.81 5.03
N TYR A 70 -3.75 -18.55 4.16
CA TYR A 70 -5.20 -18.77 4.25
C TYR A 70 -5.62 -19.84 5.25
N SER A 71 -4.69 -20.63 5.82
CA SER A 71 -5.00 -21.70 6.76
C SER A 71 -5.55 -21.19 8.11
N ASP A 72 -5.12 -19.99 8.53
CA ASP A 72 -5.61 -19.32 9.74
C ASP A 72 -6.25 -17.97 9.38
N LYS A 73 -7.51 -17.82 9.78
CA LYS A 73 -8.25 -16.56 9.57
C LYS A 73 -7.70 -15.39 10.37
N ASN A 74 -6.90 -15.64 11.40
CA ASN A 74 -6.23 -14.60 12.18
C ASN A 74 -4.98 -14.06 11.51
N ASN A 75 -4.55 -14.63 10.38
CA ASN A 75 -3.44 -14.11 9.58
C ASN A 75 -3.81 -12.88 8.73
N ARG A 76 -5.05 -12.39 8.81
CA ARG A 76 -5.46 -11.19 8.05
C ARG A 76 -4.65 -9.97 8.44
N ILE A 77 -4.22 -9.21 7.46
CA ILE A 77 -3.56 -7.92 7.64
C ILE A 77 -4.51 -6.81 7.18
N LEU A 78 -4.70 -5.79 8.03
CA LEU A 78 -5.58 -4.65 7.76
C LEU A 78 -4.88 -3.67 6.80
N PRO A 79 -5.41 -3.39 5.59
CA PRO A 79 -4.85 -2.40 4.71
C PRO A 79 -5.25 -0.98 5.13
N VAL A 80 -4.26 -0.09 5.25
CA VAL A 80 -4.46 1.35 5.45
C VAL A 80 -3.97 2.06 4.20
N ILE A 81 -4.87 2.70 3.45
CA ILE A 81 -4.54 3.35 2.19
C ILE A 81 -4.48 4.87 2.38
N ILE A 82 -3.33 5.45 2.11
CA ILE A 82 -3.10 6.89 2.11
C ILE A 82 -3.20 7.38 0.67
N ASN A 83 -4.19 8.24 0.41
CA ASN A 83 -4.41 8.89 -0.88
C ASN A 83 -4.27 10.40 -0.73
N GLY A 84 -3.74 11.04 -1.76
CA GLY A 84 -3.68 12.49 -1.85
C GLY A 84 -2.39 13.11 -1.29
N THR A 85 -2.28 14.42 -1.45
CA THR A 85 -1.07 15.22 -1.20
C THR A 85 -1.26 16.32 -0.17
N SER A 86 -2.43 16.39 0.47
CA SER A 86 -2.79 17.51 1.36
C SER A 86 -2.26 17.34 2.77
N GLY A 87 -1.61 18.37 3.28
CA GLY A 87 -1.16 18.45 4.65
C GLY A 87 0.25 17.88 4.90
N SER A 88 0.58 17.70 6.17
CA SER A 88 1.82 17.06 6.59
C SER A 88 1.71 15.53 6.50
N LEU A 89 2.85 14.85 6.34
CA LEU A 89 2.89 13.38 6.34
C LEU A 89 2.26 12.77 7.61
N PRO A 90 2.59 13.23 8.83
CA PRO A 90 1.96 12.71 10.03
C PRO A 90 0.43 12.77 9.98
N GLN A 91 -0.13 13.90 9.53
CA GLN A 91 -1.57 14.06 9.42
C GLN A 91 -2.21 13.10 8.41
N ALA A 92 -1.56 12.88 7.25
CA ALA A 92 -2.05 11.94 6.24
C ALA A 92 -2.12 10.51 6.79
N PHE A 93 -1.09 10.08 7.52
CA PHE A 93 -1.05 8.76 8.17
C PHE A 93 -2.15 8.62 9.24
N LEU A 94 -2.32 9.63 10.10
CA LEU A 94 -3.35 9.62 11.15
C LEU A 94 -4.76 9.54 10.57
N LEU A 95 -5.09 10.39 9.59
CA LEU A 95 -6.41 10.41 8.96
C LEU A 95 -6.72 9.10 8.22
N ALA A 96 -5.72 8.51 7.55
CA ALA A 96 -5.89 7.23 6.86
C ALA A 96 -6.16 6.09 7.86
N LEU A 97 -5.44 6.06 8.97
CA LEU A 97 -5.68 5.07 10.03
C LEU A 97 -7.08 5.21 10.62
N GLN A 98 -7.45 6.42 11.04
CA GLN A 98 -8.77 6.69 11.63
C GLN A 98 -9.89 6.26 10.68
N ARG A 99 -9.84 6.74 9.42
CA ARG A 99 -10.83 6.34 8.40
C ARG A 99 -10.92 4.83 8.23
N THR A 100 -9.76 4.14 8.19
CA THR A 100 -9.75 2.68 8.01
C THR A 100 -10.39 1.95 9.21
N LEU A 101 -10.15 2.40 10.41
CA LEU A 101 -10.78 1.83 11.62
C LEU A 101 -12.29 2.04 11.59
N ASP A 102 -12.74 3.25 11.28
CA ASP A 102 -14.17 3.61 11.18
C ASP A 102 -14.89 2.79 10.10
N GLU A 103 -14.32 2.72 8.89
CA GLU A 103 -14.89 1.97 7.74
C GLU A 103 -15.01 0.47 8.00
N ASN A 104 -14.13 -0.11 8.84
CA ASN A 104 -14.18 -1.51 9.19
C ASN A 104 -14.94 -1.80 10.48
N GLY A 105 -15.55 -0.78 11.12
CA GLY A 105 -16.28 -0.94 12.38
C GLY A 105 -15.38 -1.44 13.52
N LEU A 106 -14.11 -1.12 13.46
CA LEU A 106 -13.12 -1.50 14.46
C LEU A 106 -13.09 -0.46 15.56
N ASP A 107 -13.98 -0.64 16.54
CA ASP A 107 -13.92 0.12 17.78
C ASP A 107 -12.74 -0.39 18.61
N ILE A 108 -11.60 0.25 18.39
CA ILE A 108 -10.33 -0.07 19.04
C ILE A 108 -9.98 1.11 19.93
N MET A 109 -9.83 0.82 21.22
CA MET A 109 -9.27 1.74 22.19
C MET A 109 -7.80 1.39 22.45
N PRO A 110 -6.86 1.91 21.68
CA PRO A 110 -5.45 1.68 21.93
C PRO A 110 -5.03 2.37 23.24
N GLU A 111 -3.99 1.84 23.89
CA GLU A 111 -3.40 2.43 25.12
C GLU A 111 -3.10 3.94 24.96
N THR A 112 -2.80 4.36 23.73
CA THR A 112 -2.57 5.77 23.39
C THR A 112 -3.78 6.66 23.65
N ASN A 113 -5.01 6.16 23.50
CA ASN A 113 -6.23 6.95 23.74
C ASN A 113 -6.35 7.33 25.21
N TYR A 114 -6.08 6.39 26.10
CA TYR A 114 -6.08 6.65 27.55
C TYR A 114 -4.96 7.62 27.95
N ARG A 115 -3.77 7.45 27.37
CA ARG A 115 -2.65 8.38 27.56
C ARG A 115 -2.98 9.78 27.06
N ALA A 116 -3.70 9.91 25.95
CA ALA A 116 -4.15 11.20 25.41
C ALA A 116 -5.11 11.90 26.40
N ALA A 117 -6.07 11.16 26.94
CA ALA A 117 -6.99 11.68 27.95
C ALA A 117 -6.25 12.16 29.20
N ILE A 118 -5.32 11.34 29.71
CA ILE A 118 -4.48 11.72 30.86
C ILE A 118 -3.66 12.98 30.57
N ASN A 119 -3.03 13.07 29.40
CA ASN A 119 -2.26 14.25 29.00
C ASN A 119 -3.13 15.51 28.89
N ALA A 120 -4.36 15.39 28.37
CA ALA A 120 -5.31 16.49 28.31
C ALA A 120 -5.67 17.00 29.72
N ILE A 121 -5.96 16.10 30.66
CA ILE A 121 -6.25 16.43 32.06
C ILE A 121 -5.04 17.13 32.72
N GLN A 122 -3.84 16.59 32.51
CA GLN A 122 -2.60 17.19 33.06
C GLN A 122 -2.33 18.58 32.47
N LYS A 123 -2.57 18.75 31.17
CA LYS A 123 -2.46 20.04 30.48
C LYS A 123 -3.48 21.05 31.05
N TRP A 124 -4.73 20.65 31.30
CA TRP A 124 -5.71 21.53 31.94
C TRP A 124 -5.26 21.92 33.35
N LYS A 125 -4.69 20.98 34.10
CA LYS A 125 -4.16 21.27 35.45
C LYS A 125 -3.03 22.31 35.42
N ALA A 126 -2.13 22.22 34.42
CA ALA A 126 -0.99 23.11 34.31
C ALA A 126 -1.34 24.47 33.70
N ASP A 127 -2.05 24.48 32.57
CA ASP A 127 -2.18 25.65 31.70
C ASP A 127 -3.58 26.29 31.76
N TYR A 128 -4.62 25.52 32.13
CA TYR A 128 -6.02 25.93 32.06
C TYR A 128 -6.79 25.64 33.38
N PRO A 129 -6.43 26.29 34.51
CA PRO A 129 -7.01 25.96 35.83
C PRO A 129 -8.53 26.08 35.89
N LYS A 130 -9.13 27.05 35.18
CA LYS A 130 -10.59 27.20 35.13
C LYS A 130 -11.28 26.00 34.44
N THR A 131 -10.68 25.45 33.41
CA THR A 131 -11.17 24.24 32.72
C THR A 131 -11.00 23.01 33.61
N TYR A 132 -9.85 22.92 34.30
CA TYR A 132 -9.58 21.83 35.24
C TYR A 132 -10.56 21.86 36.43
N ASP A 133 -10.92 23.06 36.96
CA ASP A 133 -11.92 23.19 38.02
C ASP A 133 -13.35 22.82 37.59
N LYS A 134 -13.68 23.05 36.30
CA LYS A 134 -14.94 22.56 35.74
C LYS A 134 -14.89 21.03 35.56
N PHE A 135 -13.79 20.50 35.04
CA PHE A 135 -13.59 19.06 34.87
C PHE A 135 -13.83 18.30 36.19
N LYS A 136 -13.25 18.76 37.29
CA LYS A 136 -13.46 18.18 38.64
C LYS A 136 -14.92 18.09 39.08
N LYS A 137 -15.79 18.94 38.54
CA LYS A 137 -17.22 18.98 38.88
C LYS A 137 -18.08 18.10 37.99
N GLU A 138 -17.59 17.74 36.80
CA GLU A 138 -18.32 16.98 35.77
C GLU A 138 -18.05 15.49 35.87
N ILE A 139 -16.98 15.06 36.52
CA ILE A 139 -16.57 13.65 36.60
C ILE A 139 -17.09 12.94 37.85
N SER A 140 -17.31 11.63 37.73
CA SER A 140 -17.88 10.77 38.78
C SER A 140 -16.91 10.44 39.91
N LEU A 141 -15.60 10.51 39.67
CA LEU A 141 -14.54 10.17 40.62
C LEU A 141 -13.64 11.33 40.94
N PRO A 142 -12.94 11.32 42.09
CA PRO A 142 -11.83 12.26 42.32
C PRO A 142 -10.78 12.16 41.21
N VAL A 143 -10.18 13.27 40.78
CA VAL A 143 -9.29 13.32 39.61
C VAL A 143 -8.16 12.31 39.68
N ASP A 144 -7.53 12.13 40.82
CA ASP A 144 -6.43 11.18 40.96
C ASP A 144 -6.90 9.73 40.79
N ALA A 145 -8.10 9.39 41.27
CA ALA A 145 -8.71 8.09 41.03
C ALA A 145 -9.14 7.92 39.55
N PHE A 146 -9.69 8.99 38.96
CA PHE A 146 -10.05 9.00 37.54
C PHE A 146 -8.83 8.76 36.62
N ILE A 147 -7.70 9.39 36.91
CA ILE A 147 -6.44 9.18 36.20
C ILE A 147 -5.91 7.76 36.43
N SER A 148 -6.03 7.22 37.65
CA SER A 148 -5.63 5.84 37.95
C SER A 148 -6.44 4.85 37.11
N GLU A 149 -7.75 4.99 37.06
CA GLU A 149 -8.64 4.14 36.24
C GLU A 149 -8.34 4.26 34.74
N LEU A 150 -8.02 5.47 34.25
CA LEU A 150 -7.56 5.64 32.86
C LEU A 150 -6.22 4.94 32.62
N SER A 151 -5.30 4.95 33.59
CA SER A 151 -4.02 4.26 33.50
C SER A 151 -4.17 2.74 33.52
N ASP A 152 -5.25 2.23 34.12
CA ASP A 152 -5.63 0.84 34.16
C ASP A 152 -6.54 0.44 32.96
N TYR A 153 -6.64 1.33 31.95
CA TYR A 153 -7.40 1.12 30.70
C TYR A 153 -8.90 0.89 30.91
N ASN A 154 -9.54 1.53 31.89
CA ASN A 154 -10.95 1.42 32.12
C ASN A 154 -11.77 2.14 31.03
N ALA A 155 -12.44 1.37 30.17
CA ALA A 155 -13.21 1.88 29.04
C ALA A 155 -14.40 2.76 29.47
N ALA A 156 -15.05 2.46 30.60
CA ALA A 156 -16.18 3.26 31.08
C ALA A 156 -15.74 4.65 31.50
N ILE A 157 -14.57 4.77 32.16
CA ILE A 157 -14.00 6.06 32.57
C ILE A 157 -13.49 6.84 31.35
N TYR A 158 -12.96 6.15 30.34
CA TYR A 158 -12.59 6.80 29.09
C TYR A 158 -13.81 7.38 28.36
N SER A 159 -14.92 6.62 28.26
CA SER A 159 -16.16 7.10 27.66
C SER A 159 -16.74 8.31 28.42
N GLU A 160 -16.69 8.29 29.76
CA GLU A 160 -17.07 9.43 30.58
C GLU A 160 -16.20 10.67 30.24
N PHE A 161 -14.89 10.49 30.06
CA PHE A 161 -13.99 11.57 29.65
C PHE A 161 -14.39 12.15 28.28
N GLU A 162 -14.69 11.30 27.29
CA GLU A 162 -15.13 11.72 25.96
C GLU A 162 -16.46 12.50 26.00
N GLU A 163 -17.40 12.15 26.88
CA GLU A 163 -18.66 12.87 27.06
C GLU A 163 -18.48 14.24 27.75
N VAL A 164 -17.52 14.33 28.66
CA VAL A 164 -17.23 15.58 29.43
C VAL A 164 -16.39 16.53 28.56
N TYR A 165 -15.50 16.05 27.73
CA TYR A 165 -14.55 16.90 26.99
C TYR A 165 -15.21 18.00 26.16
N PRO A 166 -16.28 17.77 25.35
CA PRO A 166 -16.95 18.82 24.60
C PRO A 166 -17.55 19.92 25.49
N LYS A 167 -18.04 19.58 26.67
CA LYS A 167 -18.62 20.56 27.64
C LYS A 167 -17.56 21.56 28.15
N LEU A 168 -16.29 21.12 28.15
CA LEU A 168 -15.16 21.91 28.64
C LEU A 168 -14.43 22.68 27.52
N THR A 169 -14.61 22.26 26.28
CA THR A 169 -13.84 22.75 25.13
C THR A 169 -14.70 23.40 24.05
N SER A 170 -15.83 24.00 24.47
CA SER A 170 -16.76 24.72 23.57
C SER A 170 -17.30 23.86 22.45
N GLY A 171 -17.60 22.58 22.72
CA GLY A 171 -18.17 21.63 21.75
C GLY A 171 -17.17 20.88 20.90
N SER A 172 -15.86 21.04 21.12
CA SER A 172 -14.85 20.27 20.39
C SER A 172 -14.89 18.80 20.79
N ILE A 173 -14.91 17.91 19.80
CA ILE A 173 -14.80 16.46 20.02
C ILE A 173 -13.36 16.12 20.39
N PHE A 174 -13.20 15.23 21.39
CA PHE A 174 -11.88 14.74 21.75
C PHE A 174 -11.28 13.92 20.59
N ASN A 175 -10.08 14.27 20.20
CA ASN A 175 -9.32 13.50 19.21
C ASN A 175 -8.06 12.94 19.88
N PRO A 176 -8.04 11.66 20.24
CA PRO A 176 -6.93 11.03 20.94
C PRO A 176 -5.65 10.93 20.11
N PHE A 177 -5.74 11.16 18.79
CA PHE A 177 -4.58 11.07 17.88
C PHE A 177 -3.77 12.36 17.82
N VAL A 178 -4.29 13.48 18.35
CA VAL A 178 -3.57 14.76 18.34
C VAL A 178 -2.47 14.77 19.40
N GLY A 179 -1.23 14.95 18.94
CA GLY A 179 -0.06 15.09 19.82
C GLY A 179 0.71 13.82 20.12
N PHE A 180 0.32 12.68 19.50
CA PHE A 180 1.09 11.45 19.56
C PHE A 180 2.07 11.31 18.39
N ASP A 181 3.13 10.55 18.63
CA ASP A 181 3.98 10.04 17.57
C ASP A 181 3.20 9.04 16.72
N VAL A 182 3.23 9.25 15.40
CA VAL A 182 2.48 8.41 14.44
C VAL A 182 2.89 6.96 14.53
N VAL A 183 4.19 6.69 14.72
CA VAL A 183 4.76 5.35 14.75
C VAL A 183 4.26 4.61 15.99
N GLU A 184 4.30 5.27 17.17
CA GLU A 184 3.79 4.72 18.42
C GLU A 184 2.29 4.40 18.32
N LEU A 185 1.52 5.27 17.66
CA LEU A 185 0.08 5.06 17.49
C LEU A 185 -0.19 3.80 16.64
N TYR A 186 0.46 3.68 15.48
CA TYR A 186 0.29 2.50 14.63
C TYR A 186 0.68 1.22 15.37
N GLU A 187 1.78 1.23 16.13
CA GLU A 187 2.18 0.08 16.94
C GLU A 187 1.12 -0.29 17.99
N SER A 188 0.57 0.71 18.68
CA SER A 188 -0.47 0.49 19.69
C SER A 188 -1.75 -0.09 19.05
N VAL A 189 -2.15 0.42 17.88
CA VAL A 189 -3.30 -0.10 17.13
C VAL A 189 -3.07 -1.53 16.68
N VAL A 190 -1.86 -1.87 16.16
CA VAL A 190 -1.53 -3.25 15.78
C VAL A 190 -1.67 -4.21 16.95
N LYS A 191 -1.20 -3.84 18.15
CA LYS A 191 -1.36 -4.66 19.36
C LYS A 191 -2.83 -4.94 19.69
N SER A 192 -3.68 -3.91 19.55
CA SER A 192 -5.12 -4.02 19.79
C SER A 192 -5.84 -4.85 18.72
N LEU A 193 -5.38 -4.79 17.47
CA LEU A 193 -5.94 -5.54 16.33
C LEU A 193 -5.75 -7.06 16.47
N LYS A 194 -4.71 -7.52 17.15
CA LYS A 194 -4.50 -8.96 17.40
C LYS A 194 -5.68 -9.62 18.10
N GLN A 195 -6.29 -8.93 19.04
CA GLN A 195 -7.48 -9.42 19.76
C GLN A 195 -8.73 -9.47 18.85
N ARG A 196 -8.69 -8.85 17.69
CA ARG A 196 -9.77 -8.80 16.69
C ARG A 196 -9.51 -9.72 15.48
N GLY A 197 -8.47 -10.58 15.56
CA GLY A 197 -8.13 -11.55 14.51
C GLY A 197 -7.39 -10.93 13.32
N TYR A 198 -6.53 -9.94 13.58
CA TYR A 198 -5.61 -9.39 12.60
C TYR A 198 -4.17 -9.65 13.03
N LEU A 199 -3.33 -9.98 12.07
CA LEU A 199 -1.91 -10.16 12.27
C LEU A 199 -1.17 -8.81 12.40
N GLY A 200 -1.65 -7.81 11.67
CA GLY A 200 -1.03 -6.49 11.64
C GLY A 200 -1.69 -5.50 10.67
N ILE A 201 -0.93 -4.49 10.30
CA ILE A 201 -1.35 -3.41 9.37
C ILE A 201 -0.42 -3.37 8.17
N TYR A 202 -0.97 -3.22 6.97
CA TYR A 202 -0.26 -2.93 5.74
C TYR A 202 -0.61 -1.53 5.24
N VAL A 203 0.31 -0.58 5.43
CA VAL A 203 0.13 0.80 4.98
C VAL A 203 0.57 0.93 3.53
N VAL A 204 -0.28 1.49 2.69
CA VAL A 204 0.04 1.82 1.30
C VAL A 204 -0.13 3.31 1.10
N TYR A 205 0.93 3.99 0.71
CA TYR A 205 0.84 5.35 0.23
C TYR A 205 0.81 5.34 -1.30
N ASP A 206 -0.42 5.34 -1.84
CA ASP A 206 -0.60 5.47 -3.30
C ASP A 206 -0.30 6.90 -3.73
N GLU A 207 0.27 7.03 -4.92
CA GLU A 207 0.68 8.33 -5.47
C GLU A 207 1.69 9.13 -4.59
N PHE A 208 2.58 8.43 -3.85
CA PHE A 208 3.63 9.07 -3.05
C PHE A 208 4.53 10.00 -3.90
N SER A 209 4.70 9.70 -5.19
CA SER A 209 5.37 10.60 -6.13
C SER A 209 4.72 11.98 -6.23
N LYS A 210 3.39 12.09 -6.17
CA LYS A 210 2.71 13.40 -6.17
C LYS A 210 3.03 14.21 -4.92
N PHE A 211 3.15 13.53 -3.77
CA PHE A 211 3.63 14.18 -2.56
C PHE A 211 5.07 14.69 -2.75
N LEU A 212 5.97 13.87 -3.31
CA LEU A 212 7.34 14.29 -3.58
C LEU A 212 7.38 15.49 -4.54
N GLU A 213 6.62 15.47 -5.63
CA GLU A 213 6.57 16.55 -6.63
C GLU A 213 6.03 17.86 -6.05
N SER A 214 5.01 17.79 -5.21
CA SER A 214 4.32 18.98 -4.71
C SER A 214 4.92 19.52 -3.40
N ASN A 215 5.42 18.66 -2.54
CA ASN A 215 5.73 19.01 -1.15
C ASN A 215 7.18 18.76 -0.74
N ILE A 216 8.03 18.17 -1.58
CA ILE A 216 9.41 17.79 -1.19
C ILE A 216 10.23 19.01 -0.73
N THR A 217 10.01 20.17 -1.33
CA THR A 217 10.66 21.42 -0.93
C THR A 217 10.12 22.00 0.37
N ALA A 218 8.82 21.76 0.66
CA ALA A 218 8.15 22.20 1.87
C ALA A 218 8.27 21.20 3.02
N ALA A 219 8.54 19.92 2.71
CA ALA A 219 8.68 18.87 3.70
C ALA A 219 9.68 19.25 4.79
N SER A 220 9.26 19.07 6.02
CA SER A 220 10.06 19.38 7.20
C SER A 220 11.06 18.24 7.51
N VAL A 221 12.03 18.53 8.36
CA VAL A 221 12.91 17.50 8.92
C VAL A 221 12.09 16.47 9.73
N SER A 222 11.00 16.91 10.34
CA SER A 222 10.09 16.02 11.06
C SER A 222 9.38 15.02 10.15
N ASP A 223 9.02 15.41 8.91
CA ASP A 223 8.38 14.51 7.95
C ASP A 223 9.32 13.39 7.50
N THR A 224 10.57 13.74 7.14
CA THR A 224 11.57 12.73 6.76
C THR A 224 11.94 11.83 7.93
N LYS A 225 12.05 12.39 9.14
CA LYS A 225 12.32 11.61 10.35
C LYS A 225 11.18 10.63 10.63
N MET A 226 9.94 11.08 10.55
CA MET A 226 8.77 10.20 10.76
C MET A 226 8.78 9.01 9.79
N LEU A 227 9.07 9.23 8.49
CA LEU A 227 9.16 8.13 7.52
C LEU A 227 10.32 7.17 7.82
N GLN A 228 11.47 7.69 8.27
CA GLN A 228 12.61 6.87 8.67
C GLN A 228 12.24 5.99 9.88
N ASP A 229 11.68 6.60 10.93
CA ASP A 229 11.28 5.93 12.16
C ASP A 229 10.19 4.87 11.87
N PHE A 230 9.23 5.20 10.99
CA PHE A 230 8.19 4.28 10.57
C PHE A 230 8.76 3.08 9.80
N ALA A 231 9.68 3.30 8.85
CA ALA A 231 10.34 2.24 8.11
C ALA A 231 11.17 1.32 9.01
N GLU A 232 11.93 1.90 9.95
CA GLU A 232 12.68 1.13 10.94
C GLU A 232 11.76 0.30 11.83
N LYS A 233 10.62 0.88 12.22
CA LYS A 233 9.62 0.16 13.01
C LYS A 233 9.02 -1.00 12.22
N CYS A 234 8.67 -0.81 10.94
CA CYS A 234 8.20 -1.88 10.07
C CYS A 234 9.22 -3.03 10.02
N ASN A 235 10.48 -2.69 9.75
CA ASN A 235 11.56 -3.69 9.59
C ASN A 235 11.91 -4.44 10.90
N ARG A 236 11.48 -3.92 12.05
CA ARG A 236 11.71 -4.51 13.38
C ARG A 236 10.41 -4.95 14.08
N SER A 237 9.29 -4.94 13.39
CA SER A 237 7.98 -5.12 14.02
C SER A 237 7.71 -6.54 14.55
N GLY A 238 8.46 -7.56 14.09
CA GLY A 238 8.36 -8.92 14.60
C GLY A 238 6.93 -9.45 14.56
N GLU A 239 6.41 -9.86 15.70
CA GLU A 239 5.03 -10.36 15.84
C GLU A 239 3.94 -9.32 15.63
N ASN A 240 4.24 -8.03 15.86
CA ASN A 240 3.29 -6.93 15.68
C ASN A 240 3.44 -6.39 14.26
N GLU A 241 3.00 -7.14 13.27
CA GLU A 241 3.29 -6.87 11.88
C GLU A 241 2.83 -5.49 11.44
N LEU A 242 3.80 -4.67 11.07
CA LEU A 242 3.59 -3.36 10.48
C LEU A 242 4.39 -3.29 9.17
N HIS A 243 3.70 -2.99 8.10
CA HIS A 243 4.28 -2.88 6.77
C HIS A 243 4.01 -1.50 6.19
N LEU A 244 4.94 -1.00 5.38
CA LEU A 244 4.78 0.25 4.64
C LEU A 244 5.22 0.09 3.20
N LEU A 245 4.34 0.44 2.27
CA LEU A 245 4.60 0.49 0.85
C LEU A 245 4.37 1.89 0.31
N LEU A 246 5.43 2.51 -0.19
CA LEU A 246 5.36 3.77 -0.93
C LEU A 246 5.31 3.46 -2.42
N ILE A 247 4.38 4.08 -3.16
CA ILE A 247 4.27 3.89 -4.61
C ILE A 247 4.80 5.13 -5.32
N SER A 248 5.86 4.97 -6.10
CA SER A 248 6.50 6.07 -6.81
C SER A 248 6.66 5.78 -8.31
N HIS A 249 6.74 6.85 -9.11
CA HIS A 249 6.98 6.76 -10.55
C HIS A 249 8.46 6.70 -10.88
N LYS A 250 9.29 7.31 -10.03
CA LYS A 250 10.75 7.37 -10.15
C LYS A 250 11.37 7.06 -8.79
N GLU A 251 12.65 6.81 -8.77
CA GLU A 251 13.42 6.72 -7.53
C GLU A 251 13.31 8.00 -6.70
N ILE A 252 13.30 7.87 -5.37
CA ILE A 252 13.30 9.04 -4.46
C ILE A 252 14.49 9.95 -4.75
N SER A 253 15.65 9.37 -5.07
CA SER A 253 16.85 10.10 -5.46
C SER A 253 16.63 11.09 -6.62
N ASN A 254 15.78 10.75 -7.57
CA ASN A 254 15.51 11.61 -8.75
C ASN A 254 14.69 12.87 -8.41
N TYR A 255 14.10 12.95 -7.22
CA TYR A 255 13.33 14.10 -6.77
C TYR A 255 14.16 15.06 -5.90
N ILE A 256 15.31 14.61 -5.39
CA ILE A 256 16.10 15.35 -4.38
C ILE A 256 17.30 16.10 -4.93
N ASP A 257 17.66 15.89 -6.20
CA ASP A 257 18.90 16.45 -6.81
C ASP A 257 19.02 17.96 -6.73
N GLN A 258 17.90 18.69 -6.67
CA GLN A 258 17.86 20.15 -6.61
C GLN A 258 17.61 20.72 -5.21
N LEU A 259 17.55 19.88 -4.19
CA LEU A 259 17.27 20.31 -2.83
C LEU A 259 18.54 20.79 -2.08
N PRO A 260 18.38 21.64 -1.05
CA PRO A 260 19.47 21.97 -0.13
C PRO A 260 20.02 20.71 0.54
N LYS A 261 21.34 20.66 0.78
CA LYS A 261 22.06 19.48 1.30
C LYS A 261 21.39 18.83 2.53
N ALA A 262 20.95 19.61 3.50
CA ALA A 262 20.30 19.08 4.70
C ALA A 262 19.01 18.31 4.38
N LYS A 263 18.25 18.72 3.36
CA LYS A 263 17.05 17.99 2.91
C LYS A 263 17.42 16.75 2.10
N VAL A 264 18.45 16.86 1.25
CA VAL A 264 18.99 15.70 0.51
C VAL A 264 19.38 14.58 1.48
N ASP A 265 20.12 14.92 2.55
CA ASP A 265 20.55 13.93 3.54
C ASP A 265 19.36 13.28 4.27
N GLY A 266 18.32 14.05 4.61
CA GLY A 266 17.08 13.53 5.19
C GLY A 266 16.36 12.54 4.28
N TRP A 267 16.16 12.88 3.00
CA TRP A 267 15.49 12.02 2.04
C TRP A 267 16.33 10.80 1.62
N ARG A 268 17.66 10.95 1.57
CA ARG A 268 18.56 9.81 1.38
C ARG A 268 18.42 8.82 2.54
N GLY A 269 18.39 9.32 3.77
CA GLY A 269 18.14 8.49 4.95
C GLY A 269 16.78 7.79 4.92
N VAL A 270 15.74 8.39 4.31
CA VAL A 270 14.47 7.68 4.03
C VAL A 270 14.72 6.57 3.03
N SER A 271 15.28 6.87 1.85
CA SER A 271 15.47 5.91 0.76
C SER A 271 16.25 4.65 1.20
N GLU A 272 17.29 4.83 2.01
CA GLU A 272 18.16 3.73 2.49
C GLU A 272 17.45 2.73 3.43
N ARG A 273 16.32 3.12 4.03
CA ARG A 273 15.56 2.26 4.95
C ARG A 273 14.47 1.44 4.28
N PHE A 274 14.25 1.68 2.99
CA PHE A 274 13.25 0.97 2.19
C PHE A 274 13.91 0.02 1.21
N ARG A 275 13.30 -1.14 1.03
CA ARG A 275 13.62 -2.02 -0.09
C ARG A 275 12.99 -1.49 -1.37
N HIS A 276 13.80 -1.23 -2.38
CA HIS A 276 13.35 -0.74 -3.67
C HIS A 276 12.95 -1.90 -4.58
N ILE A 277 11.75 -1.85 -5.11
CA ILE A 277 11.20 -2.85 -6.02
C ILE A 277 10.85 -2.15 -7.33
N HIS A 278 11.53 -2.54 -8.39
CA HIS A 278 11.32 -1.96 -9.72
C HIS A 278 10.34 -2.79 -10.52
N MET A 279 9.29 -2.14 -11.00
CA MET A 279 8.44 -2.72 -12.03
C MET A 279 9.12 -2.53 -13.39
N ASN A 280 9.89 -3.51 -13.77
CA ASN A 280 10.52 -3.54 -15.10
C ASN A 280 9.46 -3.69 -16.18
N ASN A 281 9.70 -3.07 -17.33
CA ASN A 281 8.89 -3.28 -18.51
C ASN A 281 9.13 -4.70 -19.02
N ASN A 282 8.17 -5.56 -18.80
CA ASN A 282 8.13 -6.84 -19.49
C ASN A 282 7.11 -6.71 -20.63
N PHE A 283 7.60 -6.52 -21.83
CA PHE A 283 6.75 -6.42 -23.03
C PHE A 283 5.95 -7.70 -23.27
N ALA A 284 6.48 -8.87 -22.89
CA ALA A 284 5.76 -10.14 -22.95
C ALA A 284 4.45 -10.08 -22.15
N GLN A 285 4.48 -9.54 -20.93
CA GLN A 285 3.25 -9.36 -20.14
C GLN A 285 2.27 -8.38 -20.82
N THR A 286 2.78 -7.37 -21.50
CA THR A 286 1.93 -6.43 -22.24
C THR A 286 1.26 -7.15 -23.44
N TYR A 287 1.96 -8.03 -24.13
CA TYR A 287 1.38 -8.84 -25.21
C TYR A 287 0.33 -9.82 -24.66
N GLU A 288 0.57 -10.43 -23.51
CA GLU A 288 -0.44 -11.26 -22.83
C GLU A 288 -1.71 -10.44 -22.48
N ILE A 289 -1.56 -9.19 -22.01
CA ILE A 289 -2.71 -8.29 -21.72
C ILE A 289 -3.46 -7.98 -23.02
N ILE A 290 -2.76 -7.63 -24.10
CA ILE A 290 -3.37 -7.36 -25.40
C ILE A 290 -4.15 -8.57 -25.88
N SER A 291 -3.57 -9.78 -25.79
CA SER A 291 -4.22 -11.00 -26.20
C SER A 291 -5.51 -11.32 -25.42
N THR A 292 -5.54 -10.97 -24.11
CA THR A 292 -6.73 -11.19 -23.27
C THR A 292 -7.86 -10.20 -23.54
N VAL A 293 -7.54 -9.01 -24.01
CA VAL A 293 -8.53 -7.98 -24.39
C VAL A 293 -9.21 -8.33 -25.73
N ILE A 294 -8.49 -9.02 -26.62
CA ILE A 294 -9.02 -9.45 -27.92
C ILE A 294 -9.83 -10.74 -27.72
N ILE A 295 -11.14 -10.58 -27.57
CA ILE A 295 -12.05 -11.73 -27.41
C ILE A 295 -12.21 -12.44 -28.76
N LYS A 296 -11.91 -13.73 -28.79
CA LYS A 296 -12.07 -14.61 -29.95
C LYS A 296 -13.12 -15.68 -29.66
N ASP A 297 -13.95 -15.97 -30.64
CA ASP A 297 -14.80 -17.14 -30.65
C ASP A 297 -13.89 -18.35 -30.87
N ARG A 298 -13.79 -19.25 -29.90
CA ARG A 298 -12.78 -20.29 -29.85
C ARG A 298 -12.85 -21.24 -31.06
N ASP A 299 -14.04 -21.72 -31.38
CA ASP A 299 -14.22 -22.73 -32.47
C ASP A 299 -13.88 -22.08 -33.80
N LYS A 300 -14.37 -20.87 -34.07
CA LYS A 300 -14.07 -20.13 -35.30
C LYS A 300 -12.60 -19.75 -35.42
N TRP A 301 -11.96 -19.50 -34.28
CA TRP A 301 -10.54 -19.14 -34.26
C TRP A 301 -9.66 -20.36 -34.57
N GLU A 302 -9.95 -21.52 -34.02
CA GLU A 302 -9.28 -22.79 -34.34
C GLU A 302 -9.42 -23.13 -35.81
N ASP A 303 -10.64 -23.10 -36.37
CA ASP A 303 -10.89 -23.31 -37.80
C ASP A 303 -10.13 -22.31 -38.69
N PHE A 304 -10.08 -21.04 -38.28
CA PHE A 304 -9.35 -19.99 -39.01
C PHE A 304 -7.84 -20.23 -38.99
N GLN A 305 -7.28 -20.62 -37.84
CA GLN A 305 -5.85 -20.96 -37.75
C GLN A 305 -5.49 -22.15 -38.63
N ASP A 306 -6.27 -23.21 -38.59
CA ASP A 306 -6.03 -24.41 -39.39
C ASP A 306 -6.07 -24.09 -40.88
N ASN A 307 -7.07 -23.33 -41.33
CA ASN A 307 -7.20 -22.93 -42.74
C ASN A 307 -6.09 -21.96 -43.20
N ASN A 308 -5.42 -21.26 -42.29
CA ASN A 308 -4.36 -20.30 -42.59
C ASN A 308 -2.98 -20.72 -42.05
N LYS A 309 -2.80 -21.96 -41.64
CA LYS A 309 -1.59 -22.47 -41.01
C LYS A 309 -0.31 -22.12 -41.78
N ALA A 310 -0.27 -22.37 -43.07
CA ALA A 310 0.90 -22.06 -43.90
C ALA A 310 1.28 -20.56 -43.86
N ARG A 311 0.28 -19.67 -43.73
CA ARG A 311 0.52 -18.23 -43.64
C ARG A 311 1.07 -17.84 -42.27
N PHE A 312 0.58 -18.44 -41.19
CA PHE A 312 1.09 -18.23 -39.87
C PHE A 312 2.51 -18.76 -39.69
N ASP A 313 2.82 -19.96 -40.23
CA ASP A 313 4.16 -20.56 -40.25
C ASP A 313 5.16 -19.66 -40.99
N GLN A 314 4.74 -19.08 -42.13
CA GLN A 314 5.54 -18.12 -42.87
C GLN A 314 5.79 -16.84 -42.10
N LEU A 315 4.79 -16.33 -41.38
CA LEU A 315 4.97 -15.14 -40.50
C LEU A 315 5.92 -15.44 -39.34
N MET A 316 5.80 -16.61 -38.70
CA MET A 316 6.70 -17.05 -37.64
C MET A 316 8.15 -17.07 -38.12
N SER A 317 8.41 -17.79 -39.22
CA SER A 317 9.76 -17.89 -39.80
C SER A 317 10.33 -16.54 -40.19
N ARG A 318 9.52 -15.66 -40.79
CA ARG A 318 9.94 -14.34 -41.25
C ARG A 318 10.27 -13.41 -40.08
N TYR A 319 9.47 -13.44 -39.00
CA TYR A 319 9.67 -12.54 -37.85
C TYR A 319 10.71 -13.08 -36.86
N ALA A 320 10.93 -14.40 -36.79
CA ALA A 320 12.01 -14.97 -35.99
C ALA A 320 13.40 -14.51 -36.44
N GLU A 321 13.56 -14.22 -37.72
CA GLU A 321 14.83 -13.72 -38.30
C GLU A 321 14.90 -12.21 -38.42
N HIS A 322 13.81 -11.49 -38.07
CA HIS A 322 13.73 -10.05 -38.31
C HIS A 322 14.36 -9.26 -37.15
N ALA A 323 15.22 -8.31 -37.45
CA ALA A 323 15.97 -7.49 -36.47
C ALA A 323 15.09 -6.80 -35.40
N ILE A 324 13.83 -6.48 -35.70
CA ILE A 324 12.89 -5.88 -34.74
C ILE A 324 12.57 -6.85 -33.59
N PHE A 325 12.61 -8.15 -33.85
CA PHE A 325 12.26 -9.20 -32.87
C PHE A 325 13.48 -9.94 -32.33
N SER A 326 14.72 -9.41 -32.54
CA SER A 326 15.97 -10.05 -32.11
C SER A 326 16.03 -10.35 -30.61
N ASP A 327 15.37 -9.53 -29.80
CA ASP A 327 15.35 -9.63 -28.34
C ASP A 327 14.04 -10.30 -27.82
N THR A 328 13.24 -10.87 -28.73
CA THR A 328 11.95 -11.50 -28.43
C THR A 328 12.12 -13.01 -28.42
N ASP A 329 11.71 -13.68 -27.35
CA ASP A 329 11.74 -15.13 -27.33
C ASP A 329 10.63 -15.76 -28.20
N GLN A 330 10.72 -17.08 -28.45
CA GLN A 330 9.79 -17.77 -29.31
C GLN A 330 8.34 -17.69 -28.79
N LYS A 331 8.14 -17.79 -27.47
CA LYS A 331 6.80 -17.75 -26.86
C LYS A 331 6.18 -16.34 -26.99
N GLU A 332 6.98 -15.29 -26.80
CA GLU A 332 6.55 -13.92 -27.01
C GLU A 332 6.17 -13.66 -28.47
N LEU A 333 6.94 -14.20 -29.40
CA LEU A 333 6.67 -14.07 -30.82
C LEU A 333 5.38 -14.80 -31.21
N GLU A 334 5.16 -16.02 -30.70
CA GLU A 334 3.92 -16.77 -30.86
C GLU A 334 2.71 -15.98 -30.33
N THR A 335 2.81 -15.44 -29.10
CA THR A 335 1.76 -14.59 -28.53
C THR A 335 1.46 -13.40 -29.43
N THR A 336 2.50 -12.74 -29.95
CA THR A 336 2.36 -11.56 -30.82
C THR A 336 1.67 -11.91 -32.15
N ILE A 337 1.94 -13.06 -32.73
CA ILE A 337 1.44 -13.48 -34.04
C ILE A 337 0.05 -14.14 -33.96
N TYR A 338 -0.17 -15.02 -32.98
CA TYR A 338 -1.40 -15.80 -32.88
C TYR A 338 -2.39 -15.16 -31.90
N GLU A 339 -1.93 -14.88 -30.68
CA GLU A 339 -2.86 -14.46 -29.63
C GLU A 339 -3.29 -13.00 -29.77
N CYS A 340 -2.44 -12.14 -30.31
CA CYS A 340 -2.78 -10.75 -30.56
C CYS A 340 -3.45 -10.48 -31.91
N TYR A 341 -3.69 -11.54 -32.74
CA TYR A 341 -4.47 -11.37 -33.98
C TYR A 341 -5.87 -10.81 -33.67
N PRO A 342 -6.44 -9.85 -34.42
CA PRO A 342 -6.05 -9.42 -35.77
C PRO A 342 -5.01 -8.30 -35.85
N LEU A 343 -4.38 -7.92 -34.75
CA LEU A 343 -3.30 -6.93 -34.78
C LEU A 343 -2.12 -7.47 -35.60
N HIS A 344 -1.53 -6.61 -36.42
CA HIS A 344 -0.31 -6.96 -37.12
C HIS A 344 0.86 -7.12 -36.13
N PRO A 345 1.74 -8.14 -36.23
CA PRO A 345 2.81 -8.40 -35.29
C PRO A 345 3.69 -7.19 -35.00
N VAL A 346 4.04 -6.41 -36.03
CA VAL A 346 4.81 -5.17 -35.87
C VAL A 346 4.03 -4.11 -35.08
N SER A 347 2.72 -4.01 -35.30
CA SER A 347 1.87 -3.08 -34.52
C SER A 347 1.83 -3.51 -33.06
N THR A 348 1.63 -4.79 -32.76
CA THR A 348 1.67 -5.34 -31.41
C THR A 348 3.00 -5.06 -30.72
N PHE A 349 4.11 -5.22 -31.44
CA PHE A 349 5.45 -4.92 -30.93
C PHE A 349 5.68 -3.43 -30.63
N ILE A 350 5.18 -2.54 -31.51
CA ILE A 350 5.42 -1.10 -31.41
C ILE A 350 4.48 -0.43 -30.39
N LEU A 351 3.22 -0.87 -30.26
CA LEU A 351 2.22 -0.24 -29.41
C LEU A 351 2.68 -0.04 -27.96
N PRO A 352 3.23 -1.02 -27.24
CA PRO A 352 3.72 -0.83 -25.88
C PRO A 352 4.87 0.20 -25.79
N ARG A 353 5.79 0.13 -26.74
CA ARG A 353 6.97 1.01 -26.81
C ARG A 353 6.57 2.45 -27.16
N LEU A 354 5.58 2.62 -28.01
CA LEU A 354 5.01 3.93 -28.35
C LEU A 354 4.26 4.50 -27.15
N SER A 355 3.45 3.67 -26.48
CA SER A 355 2.72 4.07 -25.27
C SER A 355 3.67 4.59 -24.20
N GLU A 356 4.83 3.98 -23.98
CA GLU A 356 5.82 4.47 -23.02
C GLU A 356 6.39 5.85 -23.36
N ARG A 357 6.60 6.10 -24.63
CA ARG A 357 7.12 7.40 -25.09
C ARG A 357 6.07 8.52 -25.07
N VAL A 358 4.82 8.17 -25.32
CA VAL A 358 3.71 9.12 -25.43
C VAL A 358 2.98 9.31 -24.09
N ALA A 359 2.98 8.30 -23.24
CA ALA A 359 2.25 8.29 -21.96
C ALA A 359 2.90 9.13 -20.84
N GLN A 360 3.73 10.09 -21.17
CA GLN A 360 4.16 11.11 -20.18
C GLN A 360 2.98 11.92 -19.64
N ASN A 361 1.77 11.80 -20.26
CA ASN A 361 0.55 12.47 -19.85
C ASN A 361 -0.64 11.48 -19.81
N GLU A 362 -0.75 10.69 -18.74
CA GLU A 362 -2.00 10.14 -18.16
C GLU A 362 -2.85 9.13 -18.96
N ARG A 363 -2.47 8.55 -20.09
CA ARG A 363 -3.35 7.59 -20.78
C ARG A 363 -2.69 6.23 -21.04
N THR A 364 -3.43 5.20 -20.68
CA THR A 364 -3.00 3.81 -20.73
C THR A 364 -3.01 3.25 -22.16
N LEU A 365 -2.14 2.27 -22.42
CA LEU A 365 -2.10 1.46 -23.65
C LEU A 365 -3.51 0.96 -24.07
N LEU A 366 -4.35 0.60 -23.11
CA LEU A 366 -5.70 0.07 -23.34
C LEU A 366 -6.67 1.10 -23.97
N SER A 367 -6.36 2.38 -23.96
CA SER A 367 -7.15 3.41 -24.66
C SER A 367 -6.73 3.60 -26.11
N LEU A 368 -5.66 2.91 -26.56
CA LEU A 368 -5.15 2.96 -27.94
C LEU A 368 -5.51 1.70 -28.75
N ILE A 369 -6.02 0.68 -28.08
CA ILE A 369 -6.55 -0.56 -28.65
C ILE A 369 -8.07 -0.51 -28.69
#